data_aecd3f3f712f0e55ee1f134e4f09fd54
#
_entry.id   aecd3f3f712f0e55ee1f134e4f09fd54
#
_cell.length_a   1.000
_cell.length_b   1.000
_cell.length_c   1.000
_cell.angle_alpha   90.00
_cell.angle_beta   90.00
_cell.angle_gamma   90.00
#
_symmetry.space_group_name_H-M   'P 1'
#
loop_
_entity.id
_entity.type
_entity.pdbx_description
1 polymer ?
#
loop_
_entity_poly.entity_id
_entity_poly.type
_entity_poly.pdbx_seq_one_letter_code
_entity_poly.pdbx_strand_id
1 'polypeptide(L)'
;GLGDVYKRQEALKVLQLMNTDSKFRDMCAYGTEGNYMEYAEDGTVQKLRDDWNWPSYTQGTFFILSTQADGDPDAWNQVKEQNESAVSSTCLGFALDVTNIQNEIANCNTVWDKYKNDLLTGASDPATAVPACIEELKAAGLDTVIEEAQKQVDEFFAN
;
A
#
# COMPACT_ATOMS: atom_id res chain seq x y z
N GLY A 1 -15.14 -4.60 20.33
CA GLY A 1 -15.54 -4.56 21.76
C GLY A 1 -17.07 -4.51 21.93
N LEU A 2 -17.60 -4.71 23.13
CA LEU A 2 -19.05 -4.71 23.40
C LEU A 2 -19.74 -3.37 23.03
N GLY A 3 -19.00 -2.25 22.99
CA GLY A 3 -19.49 -0.94 22.56
C GLY A 3 -19.92 -0.87 21.09
N ASP A 4 -19.32 -1.69 20.22
CA ASP A 4 -19.55 -1.67 18.77
C ASP A 4 -20.94 -2.24 18.42
N VAL A 5 -21.51 -3.08 19.28
CA VAL A 5 -22.82 -3.70 19.06
C VAL A 5 -23.96 -2.67 19.14
N TYR A 6 -23.83 -1.67 20.00
CA TYR A 6 -24.87 -0.67 20.24
C TYR A 6 -24.79 0.56 19.33
N LYS A 7 -23.65 0.77 18.62
CA LYS A 7 -23.41 1.93 17.74
C LYS A 7 -23.11 1.56 16.29
N ARG A 8 -23.53 0.38 15.85
CA ARG A 8 -23.25 -0.11 14.49
C ARG A 8 -23.77 0.83 13.41
N GLN A 9 -24.95 1.39 13.59
CA GLN A 9 -25.58 2.27 12.61
C GLN A 9 -24.82 3.58 12.48
N GLU A 10 -24.41 4.17 13.60
CA GLU A 10 -23.61 5.39 13.62
C GLU A 10 -22.21 5.15 13.02
N ALA A 11 -21.57 4.03 13.35
CA ALA A 11 -20.28 3.66 12.79
C ALA A 11 -20.36 3.45 11.26
N LEU A 12 -21.39 2.75 10.78
CA LEU A 12 -21.63 2.57 9.35
C LEU A 12 -21.91 3.91 8.64
N LYS A 13 -22.63 4.83 9.29
CA LYS A 13 -22.89 6.16 8.74
C LYS A 13 -21.60 6.97 8.59
N VAL A 14 -20.68 6.90 9.56
CA VAL A 14 -19.36 7.54 9.45
C VAL A 14 -18.59 6.95 8.28
N LEU A 15 -18.52 5.61 8.16
CA LEU A 15 -17.87 4.95 7.02
C LEU A 15 -18.51 5.33 5.68
N GLN A 16 -19.83 5.44 5.64
CA GLN A 16 -20.55 5.90 4.45
C GLN A 16 -20.14 7.33 4.09
N LEU A 17 -20.18 8.27 5.04
CA LEU A 17 -19.80 9.67 4.81
C LEU A 17 -18.35 9.80 4.30
N MET A 18 -17.43 9.03 4.85
CA MET A 18 -16.03 9.02 4.41
C MET A 18 -15.84 8.55 2.95
N ASN A 19 -16.84 7.90 2.36
CA ASN A 19 -16.80 7.40 1.00
C ASN A 19 -17.79 8.06 0.04
N THR A 20 -18.67 8.96 0.53
CA THR A 20 -19.73 9.58 -0.28
C THR A 20 -19.88 11.08 -0.10
N ASP A 21 -19.27 11.67 0.94
CA ASP A 21 -19.34 13.11 1.23
C ASP A 21 -17.94 13.72 1.19
N SER A 22 -17.66 14.51 0.13
CA SER A 22 -16.36 15.15 -0.08
C SER A 22 -15.98 16.07 1.06
N LYS A 23 -16.90 16.88 1.58
CA LYS A 23 -16.60 17.82 2.68
C LYS A 23 -16.25 17.08 3.97
N PHE A 24 -17.00 16.02 4.29
CA PHE A 24 -16.67 15.19 5.44
C PHE A 24 -15.32 14.50 5.27
N ARG A 25 -15.04 14.03 4.06
CA ARG A 25 -13.76 13.40 3.72
C ARG A 25 -12.59 14.38 3.84
N ASP A 26 -12.76 15.61 3.36
CA ASP A 26 -11.78 16.69 3.46
C ASP A 26 -11.54 17.08 4.93
N MET A 27 -12.59 17.23 5.73
CA MET A 27 -12.45 17.49 7.18
C MET A 27 -11.65 16.39 7.89
N CYS A 28 -11.84 15.14 7.53
CA CYS A 28 -11.04 14.03 8.08
C CYS A 28 -9.57 14.14 7.67
N ALA A 29 -9.30 14.48 6.41
CA ALA A 29 -7.94 14.50 5.87
C ALA A 29 -7.15 15.75 6.27
N TYR A 30 -7.80 16.93 6.25
CA TYR A 30 -7.14 18.23 6.36
C TYR A 30 -7.52 19.01 7.63
N GLY A 31 -8.52 18.55 8.38
CA GLY A 31 -9.07 19.24 9.55
C GLY A 31 -10.26 20.15 9.20
N THR A 32 -10.72 20.93 10.18
CA THR A 32 -11.92 21.77 10.03
C THR A 32 -11.64 23.03 9.24
N GLU A 33 -12.59 23.39 8.35
CA GLU A 33 -12.58 24.64 7.60
C GLU A 33 -12.51 25.87 8.53
N GLY A 34 -11.77 26.88 8.13
CA GLY A 34 -11.54 28.11 8.88
C GLY A 34 -10.54 28.00 10.03
N ASN A 35 -10.09 26.78 10.41
CA ASN A 35 -9.09 26.56 11.45
C ASN A 35 -7.84 25.83 10.92
N TYR A 36 -8.04 24.74 10.17
CA TYR A 36 -6.96 23.91 9.64
C TYR A 36 -6.80 24.04 8.13
N MET A 37 -7.89 24.33 7.43
CA MET A 37 -7.91 24.47 5.98
C MET A 37 -8.97 25.48 5.53
N GLU A 38 -8.83 25.94 4.31
CA GLU A 38 -9.83 26.74 3.58
C GLU A 38 -9.96 26.21 2.15
N TYR A 39 -11.15 26.40 1.55
CA TYR A 39 -11.34 26.10 0.13
C TYR A 39 -10.96 27.33 -0.70
N ALA A 40 -10.14 27.13 -1.74
CA ALA A 40 -9.88 28.12 -2.76
C ALA A 40 -11.09 28.24 -3.73
N GLU A 41 -11.10 29.29 -4.58
CA GLU A 41 -12.18 29.50 -5.55
C GLU A 41 -12.34 28.35 -6.55
N ASP A 42 -11.28 27.63 -6.86
CA ASP A 42 -11.27 26.47 -7.75
C ASP A 42 -11.67 25.15 -7.05
N GLY A 43 -11.98 25.21 -5.76
CA GLY A 43 -12.38 24.05 -4.96
C GLY A 43 -11.21 23.23 -4.39
N THR A 44 -9.97 23.64 -4.63
CA THR A 44 -8.80 23.02 -3.98
C THR A 44 -8.72 23.42 -2.51
N VAL A 45 -7.98 22.65 -1.71
CA VAL A 45 -7.81 22.89 -0.28
C VAL A 45 -6.47 23.55 -0.03
N GLN A 46 -6.51 24.72 0.61
CA GLN A 46 -5.34 25.38 1.17
C GLN A 46 -5.21 25.05 2.65
N LYS A 47 -4.10 24.42 3.05
CA LYS A 47 -3.80 24.18 4.46
C LYS A 47 -3.40 25.47 5.16
N LEU A 48 -3.98 25.71 6.32
CA LEU A 48 -3.66 26.85 7.21
C LEU A 48 -2.67 26.44 8.30
N ARG A 49 -2.60 25.13 8.64
CA ARG A 49 -1.76 24.56 9.68
C ARG A 49 -1.29 23.16 9.31
N ASP A 50 -0.15 22.74 9.85
CA ASP A 50 0.47 21.42 9.59
C ASP A 50 0.37 20.44 10.76
N ASP A 51 -0.28 20.84 11.86
CA ASP A 51 -0.39 20.02 13.07
C ASP A 51 -1.63 19.11 13.10
N TRP A 52 -2.39 19.01 12.00
CA TRP A 52 -3.45 18.03 11.83
C TRP A 52 -2.86 16.69 11.34
N ASN A 53 -3.06 15.64 12.13
CA ASN A 53 -2.56 14.32 11.79
C ASN A 53 -3.69 13.30 11.79
N TRP A 54 -4.13 12.92 10.60
CA TRP A 54 -5.11 11.88 10.37
C TRP A 54 -4.55 10.87 9.35
N PRO A 55 -4.66 9.54 9.61
CA PRO A 55 -4.15 8.51 8.71
C PRO A 55 -5.05 8.37 7.46
N SER A 56 -5.13 9.42 6.64
CA SER A 56 -6.04 9.52 5.50
C SER A 56 -5.84 8.43 4.45
N TYR A 57 -4.64 7.82 4.38
CA TYR A 57 -4.31 6.70 3.48
C TYR A 57 -4.92 5.35 3.89
N THR A 58 -5.45 5.23 5.12
CA THR A 58 -6.09 4.01 5.63
C THR A 58 -7.61 4.12 5.76
N GLN A 59 -8.18 5.30 5.52
CA GLN A 59 -9.58 5.62 5.84
C GLN A 59 -10.27 6.29 4.65
N GLY A 60 -11.31 5.66 4.13
CA GLY A 60 -12.14 6.19 3.06
C GLY A 60 -11.47 6.26 1.69
N THR A 61 -12.23 6.65 0.67
CA THR A 61 -11.72 6.78 -0.69
C THR A 61 -10.98 8.12 -0.91
N PHE A 62 -9.96 8.10 -1.78
CA PHE A 62 -9.29 9.32 -2.26
C PHE A 62 -10.05 9.99 -3.42
N PHE A 63 -10.90 9.26 -4.15
CA PHE A 63 -11.54 9.75 -5.36
C PHE A 63 -12.60 10.84 -5.16
N ILE A 64 -12.95 11.14 -3.90
CA ILE A 64 -13.80 12.26 -3.51
C ILE A 64 -13.07 13.30 -2.65
N LEU A 65 -11.77 13.08 -2.38
CA LEU A 65 -10.93 13.99 -1.62
C LEU A 65 -10.54 15.16 -2.52
N SER A 66 -10.70 16.40 -2.03
CA SER A 66 -10.20 17.59 -2.72
C SER A 66 -8.68 17.60 -2.75
N THR A 67 -8.10 18.03 -3.87
CA THR A 67 -6.65 18.20 -4.01
C THR A 67 -6.17 19.43 -3.26
N GLN A 68 -4.91 19.44 -2.84
CA GLN A 68 -4.32 20.62 -2.22
C GLN A 68 -4.00 21.69 -3.29
N ALA A 69 -4.06 22.96 -2.92
CA ALA A 69 -3.87 24.10 -3.83
C ALA A 69 -2.46 24.16 -4.46
N ASP A 70 -1.46 23.54 -3.83
CA ASP A 70 -0.09 23.40 -4.33
C ASP A 70 0.16 22.09 -5.10
N GLY A 71 -0.88 21.24 -5.22
CA GLY A 71 -0.83 19.94 -5.90
C GLY A 71 -1.41 19.97 -7.32
N ASP A 72 -1.38 18.80 -7.97
CA ASP A 72 -2.06 18.62 -9.26
C ASP A 72 -3.58 18.47 -9.02
N PRO A 73 -4.43 19.37 -9.53
CA PRO A 73 -5.88 19.27 -9.34
C PRO A 73 -6.49 18.02 -9.94
N ASP A 74 -5.81 17.38 -10.89
CA ASP A 74 -6.28 16.16 -11.56
C ASP A 74 -5.67 14.87 -11.01
N ALA A 75 -4.88 14.94 -9.94
CA ALA A 75 -4.13 13.81 -9.40
C ALA A 75 -4.99 12.56 -9.14
N TRP A 76 -6.18 12.73 -8.57
CA TRP A 76 -7.05 11.58 -8.25
C TRP A 76 -7.71 10.96 -9.47
N ASN A 77 -8.00 11.76 -10.51
CA ASN A 77 -8.50 11.24 -11.78
C ASN A 77 -7.40 10.44 -12.50
N GLN A 78 -6.16 10.94 -12.51
CA GLN A 78 -5.02 10.21 -13.07
C GLN A 78 -4.80 8.86 -12.36
N VAL A 79 -4.89 8.83 -11.03
CA VAL A 79 -4.82 7.55 -10.26
C VAL A 79 -5.98 6.62 -10.61
N LYS A 80 -7.19 7.17 -10.80
CA LYS A 80 -8.35 6.38 -11.21
C LYS A 80 -8.16 5.78 -12.59
N GLU A 81 -7.73 6.57 -13.58
CA GLU A 81 -7.42 6.11 -14.93
C GLU A 81 -6.32 5.05 -14.94
N GLN A 82 -5.27 5.23 -14.14
CA GLN A 82 -4.22 4.23 -13.97
C GLN A 82 -4.77 2.91 -13.42
N ASN A 83 -5.65 2.96 -12.42
CA ASN A 83 -6.27 1.76 -11.86
C ASN A 83 -7.21 1.08 -12.87
N GLU A 84 -7.99 1.85 -13.64
CA GLU A 84 -8.91 1.32 -14.65
C GLU A 84 -8.18 0.71 -15.86
N SER A 85 -7.01 1.26 -16.20
CA SER A 85 -6.16 0.74 -17.28
C SER A 85 -5.22 -0.39 -16.85
N ALA A 86 -5.17 -0.72 -15.56
CA ALA A 86 -4.30 -1.76 -15.03
C ALA A 86 -4.68 -3.14 -15.60
N VAL A 87 -3.68 -3.87 -16.05
CA VAL A 87 -3.85 -5.25 -16.51
C VAL A 87 -3.77 -6.17 -15.29
N SER A 88 -4.77 -7.03 -15.14
CA SER A 88 -4.78 -8.04 -14.07
C SER A 88 -3.57 -8.97 -14.18
N SER A 89 -2.98 -9.31 -13.04
CA SER A 89 -1.95 -10.34 -13.01
C SER A 89 -2.47 -11.65 -13.59
N THR A 90 -1.65 -12.34 -14.37
CA THR A 90 -1.97 -13.69 -14.86
C THR A 90 -2.16 -14.68 -13.72
N CYS A 91 -1.51 -14.42 -12.57
CA CYS A 91 -1.63 -15.23 -11.35
C CYS A 91 -2.69 -14.69 -10.37
N LEU A 92 -3.68 -13.90 -10.85
CA LEU A 92 -4.73 -13.38 -9.97
C LEU A 92 -5.53 -14.55 -9.35
N GLY A 93 -5.61 -14.56 -8.00
CA GLY A 93 -6.25 -15.63 -7.23
C GLY A 93 -5.29 -16.75 -6.79
N PHE A 94 -4.04 -16.78 -7.30
CA PHE A 94 -3.02 -17.68 -6.79
C PHE A 94 -2.55 -17.26 -5.39
N ALA A 95 -2.41 -18.24 -4.49
CA ALA A 95 -1.81 -18.07 -3.16
C ALA A 95 -0.82 -19.20 -2.92
N LEU A 96 0.44 -18.83 -2.72
CA LEU A 96 1.49 -19.81 -2.45
C LEU A 96 1.29 -20.46 -1.08
N ASP A 97 1.17 -21.80 -1.04
CA ASP A 97 1.25 -22.55 0.21
C ASP A 97 2.72 -22.72 0.62
N VAL A 98 3.09 -22.05 1.69
CA VAL A 98 4.47 -22.02 2.21
C VAL A 98 4.76 -23.12 3.24
N THR A 99 3.81 -24.00 3.52
CA THR A 99 3.89 -24.98 4.62
C THR A 99 5.19 -25.81 4.59
N ASN A 100 5.63 -26.23 3.41
CA ASN A 100 6.79 -27.08 3.23
C ASN A 100 8.12 -26.32 3.04
N ILE A 101 8.09 -25.01 2.92
CA ILE A 101 9.26 -24.15 2.61
C ILE A 101 9.44 -22.98 3.60
N GLN A 102 8.79 -23.06 4.77
CA GLN A 102 8.84 -21.97 5.78
C GLN A 102 10.26 -21.71 6.30
N ASN A 103 11.05 -22.77 6.48
CA ASN A 103 12.41 -22.64 6.98
C ASN A 103 13.33 -21.97 5.96
N GLU A 104 13.23 -22.38 4.68
CA GLU A 104 13.99 -21.80 3.58
C GLU A 104 13.63 -20.31 3.39
N ILE A 105 12.34 -19.95 3.45
CA ILE A 105 11.89 -18.55 3.42
C ILE A 105 12.47 -17.77 4.60
N ALA A 106 12.44 -18.29 5.82
CA ALA A 106 12.99 -17.61 6.99
C ALA A 106 14.51 -17.41 6.88
N ASN A 107 15.23 -18.41 6.37
CA ASN A 107 16.66 -18.32 6.12
C ASN A 107 16.98 -17.29 5.03
N CYS A 108 16.25 -17.31 3.93
CA CYS A 108 16.39 -16.30 2.86
C CYS A 108 16.10 -14.88 3.35
N ASN A 109 15.08 -14.70 4.17
CA ASN A 109 14.79 -13.39 4.78
C ASN A 109 15.94 -12.90 5.66
N THR A 110 16.58 -13.79 6.42
CA THR A 110 17.75 -13.45 7.24
C THR A 110 18.92 -12.98 6.38
N VAL A 111 19.18 -13.65 5.26
CA VAL A 111 20.20 -13.23 4.29
C VAL A 111 19.82 -11.87 3.67
N TRP A 112 18.56 -11.70 3.21
CA TRP A 112 18.10 -10.45 2.63
C TRP A 112 18.24 -9.28 3.62
N ASP A 113 17.88 -9.48 4.88
CA ASP A 113 18.02 -8.47 5.94
C ASP A 113 19.46 -7.98 6.15
N LYS A 114 20.44 -8.84 5.89
CA LYS A 114 21.87 -8.48 5.93
C LYS A 114 22.26 -7.52 4.79
N TYR A 115 21.70 -7.71 3.60
CA TYR A 115 22.11 -6.98 2.40
C TYR A 115 21.20 -5.79 2.03
N LYS A 116 19.90 -5.84 2.40
CA LYS A 116 18.89 -4.91 1.89
C LYS A 116 19.21 -3.43 2.09
N ASN A 117 19.72 -3.07 3.27
CA ASN A 117 19.97 -1.66 3.58
C ASN A 117 21.09 -1.09 2.71
N ASP A 118 22.20 -1.81 2.60
CA ASP A 118 23.35 -1.39 1.83
C ASP A 118 23.06 -1.33 0.33
N LEU A 119 22.31 -2.31 -0.18
CA LEU A 119 21.90 -2.35 -1.59
C LEU A 119 20.90 -1.25 -1.93
N LEU A 120 19.86 -1.04 -1.08
CA LEU A 120 18.81 -0.07 -1.34
C LEU A 120 19.28 1.39 -1.16
N THR A 121 20.28 1.63 -0.32
CA THR A 121 20.85 2.98 -0.11
C THR A 121 22.06 3.27 -1.00
N GLY A 122 22.58 2.28 -1.74
CA GLY A 122 23.81 2.42 -2.51
C GLY A 122 25.09 2.50 -1.67
N ALA A 123 25.04 2.04 -0.41
CA ALA A 123 26.21 2.02 0.48
C ALA A 123 27.25 0.97 0.07
N SER A 124 26.82 -0.09 -0.64
CA SER A 124 27.70 -1.13 -1.21
C SER A 124 27.73 -1.07 -2.73
N ASP A 125 28.87 -1.42 -3.33
CA ASP A 125 28.99 -1.59 -4.77
C ASP A 125 28.09 -2.76 -5.25
N PRO A 126 27.05 -2.51 -6.06
CA PRO A 126 26.13 -3.54 -6.51
C PRO A 126 26.82 -4.62 -7.36
N ALA A 127 27.92 -4.30 -8.05
CA ALA A 127 28.65 -5.28 -8.88
C ALA A 127 29.25 -6.42 -8.04
N THR A 128 29.55 -6.17 -6.79
CA THR A 128 30.09 -7.17 -5.84
C THR A 128 29.04 -7.68 -4.87
N ALA A 129 28.20 -6.80 -4.35
CA ALA A 129 27.23 -7.15 -3.30
C ALA A 129 26.05 -7.98 -3.83
N VAL A 130 25.58 -7.73 -5.05
CA VAL A 130 24.44 -8.50 -5.64
C VAL A 130 24.82 -9.97 -5.87
N PRO A 131 25.94 -10.29 -6.52
CA PRO A 131 26.35 -11.70 -6.68
C PRO A 131 26.55 -12.42 -5.34
N ALA A 132 27.19 -11.77 -4.36
CA ALA A 132 27.39 -12.34 -3.04
C ALA A 132 26.05 -12.62 -2.31
N CYS A 133 25.11 -11.69 -2.39
CA CYS A 133 23.75 -11.86 -1.85
C CYS A 133 23.03 -13.06 -2.51
N ILE A 134 23.11 -13.19 -3.83
CA ILE A 134 22.49 -14.31 -4.57
C ILE A 134 23.09 -15.64 -4.17
N GLU A 135 24.41 -15.73 -4.01
CA GLU A 135 25.08 -16.96 -3.58
C GLU A 135 24.65 -17.35 -2.15
N GLU A 136 24.60 -16.40 -1.22
CA GLU A 136 24.12 -16.69 0.14
C GLU A 136 22.64 -17.06 0.16
N LEU A 137 21.78 -16.42 -0.64
CA LEU A 137 20.36 -16.79 -0.78
C LEU A 137 20.19 -18.21 -1.31
N LYS A 138 20.97 -18.62 -2.30
CA LYS A 138 20.95 -20.00 -2.81
C LYS A 138 21.38 -21.00 -1.74
N ALA A 139 22.44 -20.68 -1.00
CA ALA A 139 22.88 -21.51 0.12
C ALA A 139 21.82 -21.58 1.25
N ALA A 140 20.98 -20.56 1.40
CA ALA A 140 19.88 -20.50 2.35
C ALA A 140 18.61 -21.26 1.89
N GLY A 141 18.57 -21.78 0.65
CA GLY A 141 17.45 -22.57 0.11
C GLY A 141 16.57 -21.82 -0.90
N LEU A 142 17.05 -20.73 -1.51
CA LEU A 142 16.29 -19.96 -2.50
C LEU A 142 15.81 -20.84 -3.67
N ASP A 143 16.65 -21.74 -4.17
CA ASP A 143 16.29 -22.61 -5.30
C ASP A 143 15.12 -23.54 -4.92
N THR A 144 15.09 -24.08 -3.69
CA THR A 144 13.96 -24.87 -3.18
C THR A 144 12.67 -24.06 -3.12
N VAL A 145 12.74 -22.78 -2.70
CA VAL A 145 11.58 -21.88 -2.66
C VAL A 145 11.06 -21.64 -4.07
N ILE A 146 11.95 -21.38 -5.03
CA ILE A 146 11.57 -21.13 -6.43
C ILE A 146 10.95 -22.39 -7.05
N GLU A 147 11.53 -23.57 -6.85
CA GLU A 147 11.02 -24.84 -7.39
C GLU A 147 9.61 -25.14 -6.86
N GLU A 148 9.38 -25.00 -5.56
CA GLU A 148 8.04 -25.22 -4.98
C GLU A 148 7.04 -24.18 -5.47
N ALA A 149 7.43 -22.91 -5.55
CA ALA A 149 6.57 -21.84 -6.07
C ALA A 149 6.19 -22.09 -7.55
N GLN A 150 7.17 -22.49 -8.38
CA GLN A 150 6.92 -22.79 -9.79
C GLN A 150 5.97 -23.98 -9.93
N LYS A 151 6.18 -25.06 -9.18
CA LYS A 151 5.30 -26.21 -9.17
C LYS A 151 3.84 -25.84 -8.85
N GLN A 152 3.62 -25.03 -7.81
CA GLN A 152 2.28 -24.61 -7.42
C GLN A 152 1.63 -23.68 -8.46
N VAL A 153 2.42 -22.83 -9.11
CA VAL A 153 1.96 -21.99 -10.24
C VAL A 153 1.55 -22.88 -11.42
N ASP A 154 2.36 -23.86 -11.77
CA ASP A 154 2.04 -24.80 -12.87
C ASP A 154 0.75 -25.58 -12.58
N GLU A 155 0.57 -26.05 -11.33
CA GLU A 155 -0.66 -26.71 -10.89
C GLU A 155 -1.88 -25.77 -10.92
N PHE A 156 -1.71 -24.50 -10.57
CA PHE A 156 -2.78 -23.47 -10.63
C PHE A 156 -3.26 -23.24 -12.06
N PHE A 157 -2.35 -23.21 -13.04
CA PHE A 157 -2.72 -23.01 -14.45
C PHE A 157 -3.20 -24.31 -15.14
N ALA A 158 -2.94 -25.46 -14.57
CA ALA A 158 -3.43 -26.73 -15.11
C ALA A 158 -4.89 -27.05 -14.77
N ASN A 159 -5.49 -26.32 -13.81
CA ASN A 159 -6.88 -26.47 -13.37
C ASN A 159 -7.77 -25.34 -13.95
#